data_e5acc411bc99543bd0bb95910a279b21
#
_entry.id   e5acc411bc99543bd0bb95910a279b21
#
_cell.length_a   1.000
_cell.length_b   1.000
_cell.length_c   1.000
_cell.angle_alpha   90.00
_cell.angle_beta   90.00
_cell.angle_gamma   90.00
#
_symmetry.space_group_name_H-M   'P 1'
#
loop_
_entity.id
_entity.type
_entity.pdbx_description
1 polymer ?
#
loop_
_entity_poly.entity_id
_entity_poly.type
_entity_poly.pdbx_seq_one_letter_code
_entity_poly.pdbx_strand_id
1 'polypeptide(L)'
;QIVDGLDISRDQAIIVVPAALLAAYGALRFSTSMFTELREIVFARVTQQAVREISLQVFRHLHALSLRFHLERQTGGLTRDIERGTRSIGSLISYTLYSILPTLVEISLVVGILLVKYEPSFAIITLVTLTLYITFTFKVTNWRTALRRQANELDSAANARAIDSLINYETVKYFNNEDFETRRYDTELKKWTAAQITNQKSLSYLNMGQAAIIAVGVTAMMWRAAAGVAEGRMTLGDLVLVNAFLIQLYVPLNFLGVLY
;
A
#
# COMPACT_ATOMS: atom_id res chain seq x y z
N GLN A 1 -12.63 26.99 10.11
CA GLN A 1 -12.90 27.75 11.34
C GLN A 1 -11.66 28.46 11.89
N ILE A 2 -10.49 27.76 12.06
CA ILE A 2 -9.25 28.44 12.53
C ILE A 2 -8.78 29.45 11.51
N VAL A 3 -8.71 29.08 10.22
CA VAL A 3 -8.30 29.95 9.11
C VAL A 3 -9.29 31.10 8.91
N ASP A 4 -10.59 30.81 8.93
CA ASP A 4 -11.64 31.82 8.83
C ASP A 4 -11.63 32.80 10.00
N GLY A 5 -11.30 32.32 11.21
CA GLY A 5 -11.16 33.18 12.41
C GLY A 5 -9.94 34.10 12.42
N LEU A 6 -8.95 33.85 11.55
CA LEU A 6 -7.76 34.70 11.38
C LEU A 6 -7.87 35.67 10.20
N ASP A 7 -8.87 35.51 9.33
CA ASP A 7 -9.15 36.41 8.19
C ASP A 7 -9.99 37.62 8.63
N ILE A 8 -9.51 38.33 9.65
CA ILE A 8 -10.12 39.59 10.15
C ILE A 8 -9.27 40.75 9.64
N SER A 9 -9.94 41.80 9.15
CA SER A 9 -9.30 43.00 8.67
C SER A 9 -8.38 43.63 9.72
N ARG A 10 -7.19 44.07 9.29
CA ARG A 10 -6.06 44.53 10.09
C ARG A 10 -6.36 45.69 11.07
N ASP A 11 -7.52 46.33 10.98
CA ASP A 11 -7.90 47.48 11.81
C ASP A 11 -8.50 47.14 13.20
N GLN A 12 -8.74 45.85 13.45
CA GLN A 12 -9.11 45.35 14.79
C GLN A 12 -8.07 44.40 15.31
N ALA A 13 -6.84 44.87 15.49
CA ALA A 13 -5.68 44.13 15.92
C ALA A 13 -5.72 43.74 17.42
N ILE A 14 -6.71 43.02 17.83
CA ILE A 14 -6.53 42.02 18.88
C ILE A 14 -6.49 40.68 18.13
N ILE A 15 -5.31 40.17 17.89
CA ILE A 15 -5.13 38.79 17.41
C ILE A 15 -5.66 37.88 18.52
N VAL A 16 -6.94 37.63 18.54
CA VAL A 16 -7.55 36.62 19.38
C VAL A 16 -7.16 35.29 18.75
N VAL A 17 -6.01 34.77 19.14
CA VAL A 17 -5.64 33.38 18.79
C VAL A 17 -6.79 32.51 19.29
N PRO A 18 -7.45 31.71 18.43
CA PRO A 18 -8.57 30.86 18.84
C PRO A 18 -8.04 29.67 19.67
N ALA A 19 -7.57 29.98 20.89
CA ALA A 19 -6.90 29.03 21.78
C ALA A 19 -7.75 27.77 22.04
N ALA A 20 -9.05 27.93 22.16
CA ALA A 20 -9.97 26.82 22.35
C ALA A 20 -10.02 25.90 21.11
N LEU A 21 -10.00 26.47 19.90
CA LEU A 21 -9.96 25.68 18.65
C LEU A 21 -8.63 25.00 18.45
N LEU A 22 -7.52 25.64 18.83
CA LEU A 22 -6.19 25.04 18.79
C LEU A 22 -6.06 23.90 19.81
N ALA A 23 -6.57 24.08 21.01
CA ALA A 23 -6.62 23.03 22.03
C ALA A 23 -7.48 21.84 21.56
N ALA A 24 -8.65 22.11 20.99
CA ALA A 24 -9.51 21.07 20.39
C ALA A 24 -8.81 20.32 19.25
N TYR A 25 -8.09 21.03 18.37
CA TYR A 25 -7.29 20.41 17.31
C TYR A 25 -6.19 19.50 17.89
N GLY A 26 -5.47 19.97 18.91
CA GLY A 26 -4.46 19.16 19.62
C GLY A 26 -5.04 17.90 20.25
N ALA A 27 -6.20 18.04 20.91
CA ALA A 27 -6.92 16.91 21.52
C ALA A 27 -7.38 15.91 20.46
N LEU A 28 -7.93 16.36 19.33
CA LEU A 28 -8.33 15.51 18.21
C LEU A 28 -7.11 14.79 17.58
N ARG A 29 -5.99 15.50 17.43
CA ARG A 29 -4.76 14.92 16.91
C ARG A 29 -4.21 13.81 17.81
N PHE A 30 -4.19 14.06 19.12
CA PHE A 30 -3.83 13.06 20.11
C PHE A 30 -4.79 11.86 20.08
N SER A 31 -6.11 12.11 20.04
CA SER A 31 -7.12 11.07 19.96
C SER A 31 -6.91 10.17 18.71
N THR A 32 -6.58 10.75 17.57
CA THR A 32 -6.29 9.97 16.35
C THR A 32 -5.15 8.99 16.57
N SER A 33 -4.03 9.43 17.16
CA SER A 33 -2.91 8.55 17.50
C SER A 33 -3.30 7.50 18.53
N MET A 34 -3.99 7.89 19.58
CA MET A 34 -4.48 6.99 20.64
C MET A 34 -5.37 5.89 20.07
N PHE A 35 -6.35 6.24 19.22
CA PHE A 35 -7.24 5.24 18.60
C PHE A 35 -6.51 4.33 17.62
N THR A 36 -5.47 4.82 16.94
CA THR A 36 -4.61 3.98 16.09
C THR A 36 -3.92 2.91 16.92
N GLU A 37 -3.27 3.28 18.03
CA GLU A 37 -2.61 2.32 18.93
C GLU A 37 -3.58 1.36 19.60
N LEU A 38 -4.74 1.86 20.07
CA LEU A 38 -5.79 1.01 20.65
C LEU A 38 -6.30 -0.02 19.63
N ARG A 39 -6.49 0.39 18.39
CA ARG A 39 -6.86 -0.51 17.29
C ARG A 39 -5.80 -1.61 17.10
N GLU A 40 -4.52 -1.25 17.08
CA GLU A 40 -3.44 -2.23 16.93
C GLU A 40 -3.42 -3.24 18.07
N ILE A 41 -3.56 -2.79 19.32
CA ILE A 41 -3.60 -3.67 20.49
C ILE A 41 -4.78 -4.65 20.42
N VAL A 42 -5.97 -4.16 20.09
CA VAL A 42 -7.18 -5.00 20.02
C VAL A 42 -7.08 -6.01 18.88
N PHE A 43 -6.68 -5.56 17.68
CA PHE A 43 -6.64 -6.43 16.52
C PHE A 43 -5.41 -7.36 16.50
N ALA A 44 -4.30 -7.02 17.17
CA ALA A 44 -3.17 -7.93 17.32
C ALA A 44 -3.61 -9.28 17.92
N ARG A 45 -4.45 -9.24 18.95
CA ARG A 45 -4.98 -10.46 19.58
C ARG A 45 -5.83 -11.27 18.61
N VAL A 46 -6.72 -10.61 17.88
CA VAL A 46 -7.61 -11.25 16.89
C VAL A 46 -6.81 -11.89 15.78
N THR A 47 -5.82 -11.17 15.23
CA THR A 47 -4.94 -11.67 14.16
C THR A 47 -4.14 -12.89 14.63
N GLN A 48 -3.52 -12.84 15.81
CA GLN A 48 -2.74 -13.95 16.33
C GLN A 48 -3.60 -15.17 16.65
N GLN A 49 -4.81 -14.98 17.16
CA GLN A 49 -5.74 -16.08 17.40
C GLN A 49 -6.21 -16.73 16.09
N ALA A 50 -6.52 -15.93 15.05
CA ALA A 50 -6.91 -16.45 13.75
C ALA A 50 -5.76 -17.24 13.10
N VAL A 51 -4.55 -16.71 13.12
CA VAL A 51 -3.35 -17.41 12.61
C VAL A 51 -3.14 -18.73 13.34
N ARG A 52 -3.23 -18.73 14.67
CA ARG A 52 -3.10 -19.95 15.48
C ARG A 52 -4.15 -21.00 15.13
N GLU A 53 -5.42 -20.60 15.03
CA GLU A 53 -6.52 -21.53 14.75
C GLU A 53 -6.38 -22.14 13.35
N ILE A 54 -6.05 -21.34 12.34
CA ILE A 54 -5.83 -21.82 10.98
C ILE A 54 -4.62 -22.75 10.94
N SER A 55 -3.52 -22.43 11.62
CA SER A 55 -2.35 -23.27 11.70
C SER A 55 -2.68 -24.63 12.32
N LEU A 56 -3.48 -24.66 13.38
CA LEU A 56 -3.92 -25.92 14.02
C LEU A 56 -4.85 -26.72 13.11
N GLN A 57 -5.75 -26.08 12.36
CA GLN A 57 -6.61 -26.78 11.40
C GLN A 57 -5.80 -27.41 10.27
N VAL A 58 -4.85 -26.67 9.70
CA VAL A 58 -3.95 -27.18 8.66
C VAL A 58 -3.12 -28.35 9.21
N PHE A 59 -2.56 -28.21 10.39
CA PHE A 59 -1.77 -29.27 11.04
C PHE A 59 -2.59 -30.54 11.27
N ARG A 60 -3.81 -30.42 11.80
CA ARG A 60 -4.73 -31.56 11.97
C ARG A 60 -5.08 -32.22 10.63
N HIS A 61 -5.37 -31.39 9.61
CA HIS A 61 -5.67 -31.90 8.27
C HIS A 61 -4.52 -32.72 7.70
N LEU A 62 -3.29 -32.21 7.82
CA LEU A 62 -2.10 -32.93 7.34
C LEU A 62 -1.91 -34.26 8.03
N HIS A 63 -2.14 -34.36 9.35
CA HIS A 63 -2.08 -35.61 10.08
C HIS A 63 -3.22 -36.57 9.73
N ALA A 64 -4.31 -36.10 9.19
CA ALA A 64 -5.41 -36.95 8.72
C ALA A 64 -5.21 -37.46 7.29
N LEU A 65 -4.17 -36.99 6.56
CA LEU A 65 -3.86 -37.46 5.22
C LEU A 65 -3.17 -38.82 5.25
N SER A 66 -3.31 -39.56 4.15
CA SER A 66 -2.76 -40.91 4.03
C SER A 66 -1.22 -40.98 4.10
N LEU A 67 -0.66 -42.07 4.55
CA LEU A 67 0.78 -42.30 4.54
C LEU A 67 1.39 -42.12 3.14
N ARG A 68 0.67 -42.53 2.10
CA ARG A 68 1.09 -42.36 0.71
C ARG A 68 1.37 -40.88 0.37
N PHE A 69 0.51 -39.96 0.80
CA PHE A 69 0.71 -38.52 0.61
C PHE A 69 2.04 -38.04 1.24
N HIS A 70 2.36 -38.55 2.43
CA HIS A 70 3.58 -38.15 3.14
C HIS A 70 4.85 -38.77 2.54
N LEU A 71 4.75 -39.98 1.97
CA LEU A 71 5.89 -40.68 1.32
C LEU A 71 6.19 -40.05 -0.08
N GLU A 72 5.17 -39.58 -0.80
CA GLU A 72 5.33 -38.98 -2.12
C GLU A 72 5.85 -37.53 -2.07
N ARG A 73 5.82 -36.86 -0.92
CA ARG A 73 6.25 -35.48 -0.74
C ARG A 73 7.42 -35.34 0.23
N GLN A 74 8.37 -34.48 -0.14
CA GLN A 74 9.47 -34.14 0.76
C GLN A 74 8.93 -33.30 1.95
N THR A 75 9.10 -33.81 3.16
CA THR A 75 8.62 -33.20 4.41
C THR A 75 9.08 -31.75 4.58
N GLY A 76 10.31 -31.43 4.17
CA GLY A 76 10.85 -30.05 4.23
C GLY A 76 10.14 -29.05 3.31
N GLY A 77 9.62 -29.49 2.16
CA GLY A 77 8.79 -28.67 1.26
C GLY A 77 7.45 -28.32 1.91
N LEU A 78 6.79 -29.31 2.48
CA LEU A 78 5.49 -29.16 3.12
C LEU A 78 5.54 -28.19 4.31
N THR A 79 6.55 -28.30 5.18
CA THR A 79 6.73 -27.37 6.31
C THR A 79 6.90 -25.92 5.84
N ARG A 80 7.70 -25.71 4.79
CA ARG A 80 7.91 -24.38 4.22
C ARG A 80 6.63 -23.79 3.62
N ASP A 81 5.81 -24.61 2.96
CA ASP A 81 4.54 -24.18 2.38
C ASP A 81 3.53 -23.80 3.48
N ILE A 82 3.49 -24.54 4.59
CA ILE A 82 2.66 -24.21 5.76
C ILE A 82 3.08 -22.88 6.37
N GLU A 83 4.38 -22.69 6.63
CA GLU A 83 4.88 -21.45 7.20
C GLU A 83 4.61 -20.25 6.30
N ARG A 84 4.78 -20.40 4.99
CA ARG A 84 4.46 -19.36 4.00
C ARG A 84 2.98 -19.06 3.98
N GLY A 85 2.13 -20.09 3.95
CA GLY A 85 0.68 -19.95 3.98
C GLY A 85 0.21 -19.23 5.25
N THR A 86 0.69 -19.65 6.41
CA THR A 86 0.33 -19.04 7.70
C THR A 86 0.74 -17.55 7.78
N ARG A 87 1.95 -17.21 7.32
CA ARG A 87 2.40 -15.81 7.23
C ARG A 87 1.55 -14.98 6.27
N SER A 88 1.20 -15.54 5.12
CA SER A 88 0.36 -14.86 4.12
C SER A 88 -1.04 -14.57 4.66
N ILE A 89 -1.63 -15.46 5.43
CA ILE A 89 -2.93 -15.25 6.09
C ILE A 89 -2.84 -14.11 7.10
N GLY A 90 -1.81 -14.09 7.95
CA GLY A 90 -1.58 -13.00 8.88
C GLY A 90 -1.45 -11.65 8.18
N SER A 91 -0.71 -11.61 7.08
CA SER A 91 -0.58 -10.41 6.25
C SER A 91 -1.91 -9.97 5.64
N LEU A 92 -2.71 -10.89 5.09
CA LEU A 92 -4.01 -10.57 4.52
C LEU A 92 -4.97 -9.97 5.56
N ILE A 93 -5.03 -10.57 6.77
CA ILE A 93 -5.84 -10.06 7.87
C ILE A 93 -5.37 -8.64 8.24
N SER A 94 -4.06 -8.45 8.43
CA SER A 94 -3.48 -7.15 8.75
C SER A 94 -3.79 -6.10 7.69
N TYR A 95 -3.61 -6.40 6.41
CA TYR A 95 -3.93 -5.46 5.32
C TYR A 95 -5.41 -5.10 5.29
N THR A 96 -6.29 -6.06 5.48
CA THR A 96 -7.73 -5.81 5.49
C THR A 96 -8.13 -4.88 6.64
N LEU A 97 -7.64 -5.16 7.86
CA LEU A 97 -8.02 -4.44 9.07
C LEU A 97 -7.34 -3.07 9.21
N TYR A 98 -6.07 -2.97 8.80
CA TYR A 98 -5.27 -1.75 9.01
C TYR A 98 -5.21 -0.81 7.82
N SER A 99 -5.50 -1.30 6.60
CA SER A 99 -5.42 -0.49 5.39
C SER A 99 -6.76 -0.43 4.65
N ILE A 100 -7.31 -1.56 4.21
CA ILE A 100 -8.48 -1.55 3.32
C ILE A 100 -9.71 -0.98 4.02
N LEU A 101 -10.06 -1.51 5.19
CA LEU A 101 -11.27 -1.09 5.91
C LEU A 101 -11.25 0.39 6.31
N PRO A 102 -10.16 0.93 6.92
CA PRO A 102 -10.08 2.36 7.21
C PRO A 102 -10.18 3.23 5.97
N THR A 103 -9.51 2.85 4.87
CA THR A 103 -9.57 3.61 3.62
C THR A 103 -10.99 3.68 3.04
N LEU A 104 -11.75 2.58 3.08
CA LEU A 104 -13.15 2.58 2.65
C LEU A 104 -14.02 3.50 3.50
N VAL A 105 -13.82 3.50 4.81
CA VAL A 105 -14.53 4.39 5.74
C VAL A 105 -14.15 5.85 5.48
N GLU A 106 -12.87 6.16 5.29
CA GLU A 106 -12.38 7.49 4.97
C GLU A 106 -12.97 8.03 3.66
N ILE A 107 -12.95 7.23 2.59
CA ILE A 107 -13.56 7.60 1.31
C ILE A 107 -15.05 7.90 1.50
N SER A 108 -15.77 7.02 2.20
CA SER A 108 -17.21 7.19 2.43
C SER A 108 -17.52 8.45 3.23
N LEU A 109 -16.74 8.74 4.28
CA LEU A 109 -16.90 9.93 5.10
C LEU A 109 -16.59 11.21 4.31
N VAL A 110 -15.47 11.25 3.57
CA VAL A 110 -15.10 12.43 2.78
C VAL A 110 -16.13 12.72 1.70
N VAL A 111 -16.55 11.70 0.94
CA VAL A 111 -17.59 11.85 -0.08
C VAL A 111 -18.91 12.30 0.55
N GLY A 112 -19.29 11.74 1.70
CA GLY A 112 -20.47 12.14 2.44
C GLY A 112 -20.43 13.61 2.89
N ILE A 113 -19.30 14.07 3.44
CA ILE A 113 -19.11 15.47 3.86
C ILE A 113 -19.16 16.40 2.63
N LEU A 114 -18.51 16.02 1.53
CA LEU A 114 -18.53 16.81 0.30
C LEU A 114 -19.93 16.96 -0.28
N LEU A 115 -20.76 15.92 -0.23
CA LEU A 115 -22.15 15.96 -0.71
C LEU A 115 -23.08 16.80 0.17
N VAL A 116 -22.85 16.78 1.50
CA VAL A 116 -23.73 17.48 2.46
C VAL A 116 -23.34 18.96 2.59
N LYS A 117 -22.03 19.26 2.61
CA LYS A 117 -21.54 20.61 2.93
C LYS A 117 -21.27 21.46 1.70
N TYR A 118 -20.92 20.83 0.56
CA TYR A 118 -20.50 21.52 -0.66
C TYR A 118 -21.38 21.16 -1.85
N GLU A 119 -21.15 21.80 -2.98
CA GLU A 119 -21.86 21.47 -4.21
C GLU A 119 -21.51 20.04 -4.69
N PRO A 120 -22.47 19.34 -5.32
CA PRO A 120 -22.25 17.98 -5.82
C PRO A 120 -21.03 17.84 -6.76
N SER A 121 -20.61 18.92 -7.39
CA SER A 121 -19.41 18.95 -8.26
C SER A 121 -18.14 18.45 -7.55
N PHE A 122 -17.97 18.76 -6.26
CA PHE A 122 -16.82 18.32 -5.47
C PHE A 122 -16.81 16.79 -5.28
N ALA A 123 -17.95 16.22 -4.93
CA ALA A 123 -18.10 14.78 -4.79
C ALA A 123 -17.91 14.05 -6.14
N ILE A 124 -18.43 14.61 -7.24
CA ILE A 124 -18.26 14.03 -8.59
C ILE A 124 -16.79 14.05 -8.99
N ILE A 125 -16.06 15.16 -8.84
CA ILE A 125 -14.62 15.22 -9.14
C ILE A 125 -13.87 14.17 -8.32
N THR A 126 -14.17 14.05 -7.03
CA THR A 126 -13.52 13.04 -6.15
C THR A 126 -13.80 11.63 -6.64
N LEU A 127 -15.05 11.27 -6.89
CA LEU A 127 -15.44 9.93 -7.34
C LEU A 127 -14.85 9.57 -8.71
N VAL A 128 -14.84 10.52 -9.66
CA VAL A 128 -14.22 10.30 -10.97
C VAL A 128 -12.72 10.08 -10.82
N THR A 129 -12.05 10.90 -10.03
CA THR A 129 -10.59 10.75 -9.78
C THR A 129 -10.28 9.43 -9.13
N LEU A 130 -11.04 9.01 -8.11
CA LEU A 130 -10.89 7.71 -7.46
C LEU A 130 -11.12 6.55 -8.42
N THR A 131 -12.17 6.62 -9.23
CA THR A 131 -12.49 5.57 -10.21
C THR A 131 -11.38 5.42 -11.25
N LEU A 132 -10.88 6.54 -11.77
CA LEU A 132 -9.75 6.54 -12.71
C LEU A 132 -8.48 5.98 -12.05
N TYR A 133 -8.18 6.40 -10.82
CA TYR A 133 -7.03 5.92 -10.07
C TYR A 133 -7.08 4.41 -9.84
N ILE A 134 -8.21 3.90 -9.34
CA ILE A 134 -8.40 2.47 -9.07
C ILE A 134 -8.30 1.67 -10.37
N THR A 135 -9.01 2.09 -11.42
CA THR A 135 -9.00 1.40 -12.72
C THR A 135 -7.61 1.36 -13.33
N PHE A 136 -6.90 2.48 -13.31
CA PHE A 136 -5.51 2.57 -13.77
C PHE A 136 -4.59 1.65 -12.97
N THR A 137 -4.68 1.70 -11.64
CA THR A 137 -3.88 0.87 -10.74
C THR A 137 -4.10 -0.61 -11.03
N PHE A 138 -5.35 -1.08 -11.14
CA PHE A 138 -5.64 -2.48 -11.45
C PHE A 138 -5.08 -2.92 -12.82
N LYS A 139 -5.30 -2.12 -13.87
CA LYS A 139 -4.81 -2.46 -15.22
C LYS A 139 -3.28 -2.55 -15.27
N VAL A 140 -2.60 -1.56 -14.71
CA VAL A 140 -1.13 -1.53 -14.74
C VAL A 140 -0.54 -2.59 -13.80
N THR A 141 -1.14 -2.86 -12.64
CA THR A 141 -0.67 -3.90 -11.72
C THR A 141 -0.81 -5.29 -12.35
N ASN A 142 -1.93 -5.59 -13.02
CA ASN A 142 -2.08 -6.85 -13.75
C ASN A 142 -1.01 -7.05 -14.82
N TRP A 143 -0.69 -6.01 -15.57
CA TRP A 143 0.41 -6.05 -16.54
C TRP A 143 1.77 -6.26 -15.87
N ARG A 144 2.04 -5.57 -14.77
CA ARG A 144 3.28 -5.68 -13.98
C ARG A 144 3.48 -7.06 -13.35
N THR A 145 2.40 -7.75 -12.99
CA THR A 145 2.48 -9.09 -12.39
C THR A 145 3.24 -10.08 -13.26
N ALA A 146 3.07 -10.02 -14.58
CA ALA A 146 3.83 -10.85 -15.51
C ALA A 146 5.34 -10.54 -15.48
N LEU A 147 5.71 -9.25 -15.48
CA LEU A 147 7.12 -8.82 -15.41
C LEU A 147 7.78 -9.21 -14.08
N ARG A 148 7.04 -9.07 -12.97
CA ARG A 148 7.50 -9.47 -11.64
C ARG A 148 7.72 -10.98 -11.54
N ARG A 149 6.80 -11.75 -12.11
CA ARG A 149 6.91 -13.21 -12.17
C ARG A 149 8.14 -13.64 -12.94
N GLN A 150 8.38 -13.06 -14.11
CA GLN A 150 9.60 -13.31 -14.91
C GLN A 150 10.88 -12.98 -14.14
N ALA A 151 10.93 -11.83 -13.46
CA ALA A 151 12.08 -11.45 -12.64
C ALA A 151 12.33 -12.46 -11.51
N ASN A 152 11.28 -12.94 -10.83
CA ASN A 152 11.38 -13.94 -9.77
C ASN A 152 11.82 -15.31 -10.30
N GLU A 153 11.40 -15.73 -11.49
CA GLU A 153 11.84 -16.97 -12.13
C GLU A 153 13.34 -16.92 -12.46
N LEU A 154 13.83 -15.80 -12.98
CA LEU A 154 15.25 -15.60 -13.27
C LEU A 154 16.10 -15.48 -11.99
N ASP A 155 15.58 -14.88 -10.93
CA ASP A 155 16.21 -14.86 -9.59
C ASP A 155 16.41 -16.30 -9.07
N SER A 156 15.34 -17.09 -9.13
CA SER A 156 15.39 -18.49 -8.71
C SER A 156 16.40 -19.32 -9.52
N ALA A 157 16.49 -19.08 -10.83
CA ALA A 157 17.44 -19.76 -11.69
C ALA A 157 18.89 -19.36 -11.37
N ALA A 158 19.16 -18.07 -11.14
CA ALA A 158 20.49 -17.61 -10.73
C ALA A 158 20.88 -18.18 -9.36
N ASN A 159 19.98 -18.17 -8.39
CA ASN A 159 20.23 -18.72 -7.06
C ASN A 159 20.46 -20.25 -7.10
N ALA A 160 19.68 -20.98 -7.90
CA ALA A 160 19.88 -22.41 -8.07
C ALA A 160 21.27 -22.71 -8.66
N ARG A 161 21.74 -21.89 -9.60
CA ARG A 161 23.08 -22.03 -10.19
C ARG A 161 24.20 -21.78 -9.18
N ALA A 162 24.06 -20.74 -8.35
CA ALA A 162 25.03 -20.44 -7.29
C ALA A 162 25.11 -21.59 -6.28
N ILE A 163 23.95 -22.12 -5.84
CA ILE A 163 23.89 -23.24 -4.90
C ILE A 163 24.52 -24.48 -5.50
N ASP A 164 24.20 -24.82 -6.75
CA ASP A 164 24.74 -25.98 -7.46
C ASP A 164 26.29 -25.94 -7.53
N SER A 165 26.86 -24.79 -7.89
CA SER A 165 28.30 -24.58 -7.93
C SER A 165 28.95 -24.71 -6.54
N LEU A 166 28.30 -24.19 -5.48
CA LEU A 166 28.82 -24.26 -4.11
C LEU A 166 28.71 -25.66 -3.51
N ILE A 167 27.66 -26.41 -3.81
CA ILE A 167 27.54 -27.81 -3.39
C ILE A 167 28.64 -28.66 -4.05
N ASN A 168 28.98 -28.35 -5.30
CA ASN A 168 30.02 -29.06 -6.05
C ASN A 168 31.41 -28.37 -5.94
N TYR A 169 31.65 -27.61 -4.86
CA TYR A 169 32.86 -26.84 -4.66
C TYR A 169 34.15 -27.65 -4.85
N GLU A 170 34.25 -28.87 -4.31
CA GLU A 170 35.41 -29.72 -4.44
C GLU A 170 35.69 -30.03 -5.91
N THR A 171 34.67 -30.36 -6.69
CA THR A 171 34.78 -30.64 -8.12
C THR A 171 35.26 -29.42 -8.88
N VAL A 172 34.70 -28.23 -8.59
CA VAL A 172 35.12 -26.98 -9.21
C VAL A 172 36.60 -26.72 -8.94
N LYS A 173 37.05 -26.89 -7.70
CA LYS A 173 38.45 -26.73 -7.29
C LYS A 173 39.36 -27.77 -7.92
N TYR A 174 38.92 -29.03 -7.98
CA TYR A 174 39.73 -30.12 -8.52
C TYR A 174 40.08 -29.92 -9.98
N PHE A 175 39.17 -29.31 -10.77
CA PHE A 175 39.35 -29.04 -12.18
C PHE A 175 39.75 -27.58 -12.48
N ASN A 176 40.04 -26.74 -11.48
CA ASN A 176 40.36 -25.31 -11.62
C ASN A 176 39.32 -24.55 -12.48
N ASN A 177 38.04 -24.81 -12.29
CA ASN A 177 36.94 -24.27 -13.08
C ASN A 177 36.24 -23.06 -12.46
N GLU A 178 36.84 -22.36 -11.51
CA GLU A 178 36.24 -21.23 -10.81
C GLU A 178 35.82 -20.11 -11.77
N ASP A 179 36.70 -19.79 -12.73
CA ASP A 179 36.38 -18.75 -13.71
C ASP A 179 35.29 -19.15 -14.69
N PHE A 180 35.14 -20.44 -14.96
CA PHE A 180 34.04 -20.96 -15.77
C PHE A 180 32.70 -20.83 -15.01
N GLU A 181 32.64 -21.27 -13.77
CA GLU A 181 31.42 -21.17 -12.95
C GLU A 181 31.08 -19.71 -12.67
N THR A 182 32.06 -18.84 -12.44
CA THR A 182 31.84 -17.41 -12.28
C THR A 182 31.20 -16.79 -13.52
N ARG A 183 31.70 -17.07 -14.72
CA ARG A 183 31.11 -16.57 -15.98
C ARG A 183 29.72 -17.11 -16.23
N ARG A 184 29.48 -18.35 -15.86
CA ARG A 184 28.19 -19.02 -15.99
C ARG A 184 27.14 -18.39 -15.05
N TYR A 185 27.53 -18.10 -13.82
CA TYR A 185 26.67 -17.40 -12.85
C TYR A 185 26.42 -15.94 -13.28
N ASP A 186 27.45 -15.21 -13.72
CA ASP A 186 27.31 -13.84 -14.23
C ASP A 186 26.33 -13.75 -15.41
N THR A 187 26.28 -14.77 -16.27
CA THR A 187 25.32 -14.83 -17.37
C THR A 187 23.87 -14.87 -16.87
N GLU A 188 23.58 -15.65 -15.85
CA GLU A 188 22.24 -15.71 -15.24
C GLU A 188 21.92 -14.44 -14.46
N LEU A 189 22.89 -13.87 -13.74
CA LEU A 189 22.73 -12.57 -13.06
C LEU A 189 22.43 -11.43 -14.02
N LYS A 190 23.05 -11.39 -15.20
CA LYS A 190 22.75 -10.39 -16.24
C LYS A 190 21.31 -10.48 -16.72
N LYS A 191 20.78 -11.68 -16.93
CA LYS A 191 19.37 -11.88 -17.32
C LYS A 191 18.43 -11.40 -16.20
N TRP A 192 18.69 -11.79 -14.97
CA TRP A 192 17.92 -11.36 -13.81
C TRP A 192 17.98 -9.84 -13.65
N THR A 193 19.16 -9.22 -13.73
CA THR A 193 19.34 -7.77 -13.60
C THR A 193 18.52 -7.01 -14.66
N ALA A 194 18.55 -7.46 -15.92
CA ALA A 194 17.76 -6.86 -16.99
C ALA A 194 16.25 -6.94 -16.72
N ALA A 195 15.77 -8.09 -16.26
CA ALA A 195 14.37 -8.28 -15.88
C ALA A 195 13.99 -7.42 -14.66
N GLN A 196 14.85 -7.32 -13.66
CA GLN A 196 14.63 -6.51 -12.47
C GLN A 196 14.59 -5.01 -12.79
N ILE A 197 15.45 -4.52 -13.70
CA ILE A 197 15.39 -3.14 -14.20
C ILE A 197 14.04 -2.89 -14.89
N THR A 198 13.56 -3.83 -15.70
CA THR A 198 12.28 -3.72 -16.41
C THR A 198 11.11 -3.70 -15.41
N ASN A 199 11.14 -4.56 -14.39
CA ASN A 199 10.17 -4.56 -13.29
C ASN A 199 10.19 -3.22 -12.55
N GLN A 200 11.36 -2.67 -12.23
CA GLN A 200 11.48 -1.37 -11.56
C GLN A 200 10.95 -0.22 -12.41
N LYS A 201 11.25 -0.20 -13.71
CA LYS A 201 10.69 0.79 -14.65
C LYS A 201 9.17 0.71 -14.67
N SER A 202 8.58 -0.50 -14.67
CA SER A 202 7.13 -0.67 -14.64
C SER A 202 6.49 -0.12 -13.37
N LEU A 203 7.18 -0.22 -12.20
CA LEU A 203 6.75 0.41 -10.96
C LEU A 203 6.77 1.94 -11.06
N SER A 204 7.82 2.49 -11.66
CA SER A 204 7.93 3.94 -11.88
C SER A 204 6.81 4.46 -12.79
N TYR A 205 6.43 3.71 -13.84
CA TYR A 205 5.27 4.06 -14.68
C TYR A 205 3.96 4.03 -13.91
N LEU A 206 3.76 3.03 -13.03
CA LEU A 206 2.60 3.00 -12.15
C LEU A 206 2.52 4.24 -11.27
N ASN A 207 3.60 4.54 -10.55
CA ASN A 207 3.66 5.67 -9.63
C ASN A 207 3.47 7.02 -10.35
N MET A 208 4.10 7.18 -11.53
CA MET A 208 3.96 8.38 -12.34
C MET A 208 2.53 8.58 -12.84
N GLY A 209 1.88 7.52 -13.32
CA GLY A 209 0.50 7.59 -13.77
C GLY A 209 -0.47 7.87 -12.63
N GLN A 210 -0.27 7.26 -11.47
CA GLN A 210 -1.03 7.54 -10.25
C GLN A 210 -0.88 9.00 -9.82
N ALA A 211 0.36 9.50 -9.77
CA ALA A 211 0.64 10.89 -9.43
C ALA A 211 -0.01 11.89 -10.42
N ALA A 212 0.00 11.57 -11.72
CA ALA A 212 -0.65 12.40 -12.74
C ALA A 212 -2.18 12.46 -12.54
N ILE A 213 -2.83 11.33 -12.28
CA ILE A 213 -4.28 11.29 -12.01
C ILE A 213 -4.62 12.11 -10.77
N ILE A 214 -3.85 11.95 -9.69
CA ILE A 214 -4.00 12.73 -8.45
C ILE A 214 -3.82 14.23 -8.73
N ALA A 215 -2.76 14.61 -9.43
CA ALA A 215 -2.47 16.01 -9.74
C ALA A 215 -3.62 16.67 -10.51
N VAL A 216 -4.18 15.98 -11.52
CA VAL A 216 -5.33 16.49 -12.27
C VAL A 216 -6.56 16.64 -11.37
N GLY A 217 -6.87 15.62 -10.54
CA GLY A 217 -8.00 15.66 -9.61
C GLY A 217 -7.88 16.79 -8.58
N VAL A 218 -6.69 16.94 -7.96
CA VAL A 218 -6.40 18.03 -7.01
C VAL A 218 -6.54 19.38 -7.68
N THR A 219 -5.96 19.54 -8.88
CA THR A 219 -6.03 20.81 -9.62
C THR A 219 -7.47 21.19 -9.96
N ALA A 220 -8.28 20.23 -10.45
CA ALA A 220 -9.69 20.47 -10.76
C ALA A 220 -10.49 20.86 -9.50
N MET A 221 -10.23 20.21 -8.38
CA MET A 221 -10.87 20.49 -7.11
C MET A 221 -10.48 21.86 -6.56
N MET A 222 -9.18 22.20 -6.59
CA MET A 222 -8.67 23.50 -6.15
C MET A 222 -9.19 24.63 -7.04
N TRP A 223 -9.26 24.41 -8.34
CA TRP A 223 -9.87 25.38 -9.28
C TRP A 223 -11.32 25.66 -8.90
N ARG A 224 -12.11 24.61 -8.65
CA ARG A 224 -13.53 24.75 -8.27
C ARG A 224 -13.69 25.45 -6.92
N ALA A 225 -12.82 25.12 -5.94
CA ALA A 225 -12.83 25.76 -4.63
C ALA A 225 -12.44 27.25 -4.72
N ALA A 226 -11.39 27.59 -5.48
CA ALA A 226 -10.96 28.98 -5.70
C ALA A 226 -12.05 29.79 -6.38
N ALA A 227 -12.74 29.23 -7.39
CA ALA A 227 -13.89 29.88 -8.02
C ALA A 227 -15.02 30.13 -7.00
N GLY A 228 -15.32 29.13 -6.13
CA GLY A 228 -16.32 29.28 -5.07
C GLY A 228 -15.98 30.38 -4.05
N VAL A 229 -14.70 30.55 -3.72
CA VAL A 229 -14.23 31.66 -2.86
C VAL A 229 -14.37 32.99 -3.58
N ALA A 230 -13.98 33.10 -4.85
CA ALA A 230 -14.10 34.31 -5.62
C ALA A 230 -15.57 34.76 -5.81
N GLU A 231 -16.49 33.83 -5.88
CA GLU A 231 -17.93 34.05 -5.96
C GLU A 231 -18.61 34.31 -4.59
N GLY A 232 -17.83 34.24 -3.50
CA GLY A 232 -18.34 34.45 -2.13
C GLY A 232 -19.19 33.30 -1.59
N ARG A 233 -19.19 32.15 -2.26
CA ARG A 233 -19.94 30.94 -1.84
C ARG A 233 -19.15 30.04 -0.89
N MET A 234 -17.84 30.20 -0.83
CA MET A 234 -16.93 29.45 0.03
C MET A 234 -15.99 30.38 0.78
N THR A 235 -15.52 29.93 1.94
CA THR A 235 -14.50 30.62 2.73
C THR A 235 -13.10 30.14 2.37
N LEU A 236 -12.06 30.90 2.77
CA LEU A 236 -10.66 30.43 2.69
C LEU A 236 -10.44 29.15 3.50
N GLY A 237 -11.12 29.02 4.64
CA GLY A 237 -11.09 27.79 5.44
C GLY A 237 -11.67 26.57 4.73
N ASP A 238 -12.71 26.77 3.91
CA ASP A 238 -13.27 25.70 3.08
C ASP A 238 -12.30 25.23 1.99
N LEU A 239 -11.55 26.15 1.37
CA LEU A 239 -10.52 25.81 0.40
C LEU A 239 -9.41 24.96 1.03
N VAL A 240 -8.95 25.35 2.23
CA VAL A 240 -7.94 24.58 2.99
C VAL A 240 -8.49 23.21 3.38
N LEU A 241 -9.76 23.12 3.80
CA LEU A 241 -10.40 21.87 4.20
C LEU A 241 -10.52 20.89 3.03
N VAL A 242 -10.96 21.38 1.85
CA VAL A 242 -11.06 20.57 0.63
C VAL A 242 -9.69 20.02 0.23
N ASN A 243 -8.64 20.85 0.29
CA ASN A 243 -7.27 20.42 0.02
C ASN A 243 -6.80 19.33 1.01
N ALA A 244 -7.09 19.50 2.30
CA ALA A 244 -6.75 18.52 3.32
C ALA A 244 -7.45 17.18 3.10
N PHE A 245 -8.73 17.17 2.72
CA PHE A 245 -9.46 15.94 2.38
C PHE A 245 -8.84 15.18 1.21
N LEU A 246 -8.38 15.89 0.18
CA LEU A 246 -7.73 15.26 -0.96
C LEU A 246 -6.41 14.60 -0.56
N ILE A 247 -5.56 15.30 0.18
CA ILE A 247 -4.28 14.73 0.66
C ILE A 247 -4.55 13.49 1.51
N GLN A 248 -5.52 13.56 2.41
CA GLN A 248 -5.87 12.43 3.28
C GLN A 248 -6.37 11.21 2.50
N LEU A 249 -7.15 11.40 1.43
CA LEU A 249 -7.63 10.30 0.58
C LEU A 249 -6.51 9.64 -0.24
N TYR A 250 -5.53 10.43 -0.71
CA TYR A 250 -4.52 9.89 -1.62
C TYR A 250 -3.38 9.15 -0.90
N VAL A 251 -3.07 9.50 0.35
CA VAL A 251 -2.01 8.82 1.11
C VAL A 251 -2.24 7.30 1.23
N PRO A 252 -3.39 6.80 1.69
CA PRO A 252 -3.62 5.36 1.77
C PRO A 252 -3.74 4.68 0.39
N LEU A 253 -4.20 5.40 -0.63
CA LEU A 253 -4.31 4.85 -1.99
C LEU A 253 -2.96 4.56 -2.63
N ASN A 254 -1.92 5.34 -2.32
CA ASN A 254 -0.56 5.08 -2.81
C ASN A 254 -0.02 3.71 -2.36
N PHE A 255 -0.45 3.21 -1.21
CA PHE A 255 -0.05 1.89 -0.72
C PHE A 255 -0.74 0.74 -1.45
N LEU A 256 -1.92 0.94 -2.05
CA LEU A 256 -2.62 -0.12 -2.79
C LEU A 256 -1.81 -0.65 -3.99
N GLY A 257 -0.99 0.19 -4.62
CA GLY A 257 -0.11 -0.21 -5.72
C GLY A 257 1.12 -1.03 -5.31
N VAL A 258 1.49 -1.01 -4.04
CA VAL A 258 2.66 -1.73 -3.49
C VAL A 258 2.27 -3.12 -2.98
N LEU A 259 1.01 -3.32 -2.63
CA LEU A 259 0.49 -4.54 -2.00
C LEU A 259 0.28 -5.70 -2.99
N TYR A 260 0.21 -5.44 -4.28
CA TYR A 260 0.10 -6.42 -5.36
C TYR A 260 1.45 -6.63 -6.04
#